data_81f05a80d963706b4b7c1b2df03568b8
#
_entry.id   81f05a80d963706b4b7c1b2df03568b8
#
_cell.length_a   1.000
_cell.length_b   1.000
_cell.length_c   1.000
_cell.angle_alpha   90.00
_cell.angle_beta   90.00
_cell.angle_gamma   90.00
#
_symmetry.space_group_name_H-M   'P 1'
#
loop_
_entity.id
_entity.type
_entity.pdbx_description
1 polymer ?
#
loop_
_entity_poly.entity_id
_entity_poly.type
_entity_poly.pdbx_seq_one_letter_code
_entity_poly.pdbx_strand_id
1 'polypeptide(L)'
;HMIAGFRIGWMILSGNKNIARDYIEGIKMLSNMRLCSNVPAQSIVQTALGGHQSVNDYIVPGGRIYEQREYVYKALTDIPGISAVKPQAAFYMFPKIDVKKFNIVNDEKFALDLLQDKKILIVQGSGFNWKQPDHFRVVYLPRIEVLKEAVGKISDFLSYYRQG
;
A
#
# COMPACT_ATOMS: atom_id res chain seq x y z
N HIS A 1 -13.38 -2.55 -7.84
CA HIS A 1 -13.60 -4.02 -7.84
C HIS A 1 -12.49 -4.82 -7.15
N MET A 2 -11.35 -4.19 -6.86
CA MET A 2 -10.19 -4.85 -6.22
C MET A 2 -9.71 -6.09 -6.97
N ILE A 3 -9.75 -6.06 -8.29
CA ILE A 3 -9.40 -7.17 -9.19
C ILE A 3 -8.08 -6.91 -9.93
N ALA A 4 -7.08 -6.40 -9.23
CA ALA A 4 -5.77 -6.08 -9.79
C ALA A 4 -5.09 -7.29 -10.50
N GLY A 5 -5.52 -8.53 -10.20
CA GLY A 5 -5.07 -9.75 -10.84
C GLY A 5 -5.40 -9.83 -12.33
N PHE A 6 -6.41 -9.13 -12.82
CA PHE A 6 -6.69 -9.02 -14.25
C PHE A 6 -5.62 -8.25 -15.03
N ARG A 7 -4.72 -7.53 -14.32
CA ARG A 7 -3.58 -6.81 -14.91
C ARG A 7 -3.99 -5.83 -16.01
N ILE A 8 -5.11 -5.13 -15.83
CA ILE A 8 -5.61 -4.09 -16.75
C ILE A 8 -5.84 -2.79 -15.99
N GLY A 9 -5.49 -1.70 -16.64
CA GLY A 9 -5.80 -0.34 -16.22
C GLY A 9 -6.20 0.51 -17.42
N TRP A 10 -6.76 1.66 -17.16
CA TRP A 10 -7.13 2.62 -18.19
C TRP A 10 -6.69 4.02 -17.79
N MET A 11 -6.46 4.86 -18.78
CA MET A 11 -6.05 6.24 -18.60
C MET A 11 -6.72 7.14 -19.64
N ILE A 12 -7.21 8.29 -19.19
CA ILE A 12 -7.76 9.33 -20.06
C ILE A 12 -6.92 10.59 -19.90
N LEU A 13 -6.48 11.15 -21.01
CA LEU A 13 -5.80 12.44 -21.08
C LEU A 13 -6.80 13.51 -21.54
N SER A 14 -7.05 14.50 -20.69
CA SER A 14 -8.02 15.58 -20.96
C SER A 14 -7.36 16.97 -20.79
N GLY A 15 -8.09 18.02 -21.13
CA GLY A 15 -7.62 19.40 -21.03
C GLY A 15 -6.74 19.85 -22.19
N ASN A 16 -5.98 20.93 -22.00
CA ASN A 16 -5.07 21.47 -23.02
C ASN A 16 -3.82 20.60 -23.15
N LYS A 17 -3.83 19.73 -24.15
CA LYS A 17 -2.75 18.75 -24.37
C LYS A 17 -1.46 19.39 -24.89
N ASN A 18 -1.51 20.63 -25.40
CA ASN A 18 -0.33 21.29 -25.98
C ASN A 18 0.74 21.56 -24.90
N ILE A 19 0.35 21.84 -23.67
CA ILE A 19 1.27 22.10 -22.56
C ILE A 19 2.03 20.86 -22.10
N ALA A 20 1.56 19.67 -22.47
CA ALA A 20 2.14 18.38 -22.05
C ALA A 20 2.43 17.49 -23.28
N ARG A 21 2.68 18.08 -24.44
CA ARG A 21 2.81 17.35 -25.71
C ARG A 21 3.90 16.27 -25.64
N ASP A 22 5.09 16.64 -25.17
CA ASP A 22 6.22 15.71 -25.13
C ASP A 22 6.00 14.58 -24.12
N TYR A 23 5.36 14.88 -22.99
CA TYR A 23 4.95 13.88 -22.01
C TYR A 23 3.94 12.89 -22.59
N ILE A 24 2.94 13.38 -23.33
CA ILE A 24 1.94 12.53 -24.00
C ILE A 24 2.61 11.65 -25.06
N GLU A 25 3.57 12.19 -25.80
CA GLU A 25 4.33 11.41 -26.78
C GLU A 25 5.15 10.31 -26.11
N GLY A 26 5.79 10.61 -24.98
CA GLY A 26 6.48 9.61 -24.16
C GLY A 26 5.56 8.48 -23.69
N ILE A 27 4.32 8.79 -23.27
CA ILE A 27 3.31 7.79 -22.91
C ILE A 27 2.96 6.89 -24.11
N LYS A 28 2.78 7.46 -25.30
CA LYS A 28 2.52 6.69 -26.53
C LYS A 28 3.68 5.77 -26.87
N MET A 29 4.91 6.26 -26.76
CA MET A 29 6.11 5.43 -26.98
C MET A 29 6.15 4.24 -26.03
N LEU A 30 5.91 4.45 -24.73
CA LEU A 30 5.83 3.37 -23.74
C LEU A 30 4.72 2.37 -24.06
N SER A 31 3.55 2.87 -24.49
CA SER A 31 2.44 2.02 -24.93
C SER A 31 2.82 1.15 -26.14
N ASN A 32 3.53 1.73 -27.10
CA ASN A 32 4.01 1.02 -28.28
C ASN A 32 5.05 -0.07 -27.94
N MET A 33 5.85 0.12 -26.92
CA MET A 33 6.79 -0.92 -26.45
C MET A 33 6.07 -2.16 -25.92
N ARG A 34 4.89 -2.00 -25.35
CA ARG A 34 4.05 -3.11 -24.85
C ARG A 34 3.27 -3.80 -25.97
N LEU A 35 2.87 -3.07 -27.02
CA LEU A 35 2.04 -3.49 -28.14
C LEU A 35 0.66 -3.99 -27.70
N CYS A 36 0.45 -5.31 -27.75
CA CYS A 36 -0.85 -5.91 -27.43
C CYS A 36 -1.08 -5.98 -25.92
N SER A 37 -2.12 -5.34 -25.47
CA SER A 37 -2.60 -5.48 -24.09
C SER A 37 -3.36 -6.78 -23.89
N ASN A 38 -3.63 -7.15 -22.64
CA ASN A 38 -4.39 -8.35 -22.27
C ASN A 38 -5.84 -8.26 -22.79
N VAL A 39 -6.13 -8.84 -23.93
CA VAL A 39 -7.44 -8.77 -24.60
C VAL A 39 -8.59 -9.31 -23.74
N PRO A 40 -8.48 -10.48 -23.08
CA PRO A 40 -9.54 -10.93 -22.17
C PRO A 40 -9.84 -9.93 -21.04
N ALA A 41 -8.80 -9.28 -20.49
CA ALA A 41 -9.02 -8.27 -19.47
C ALA A 41 -9.60 -6.96 -20.01
N GLN A 42 -9.32 -6.60 -21.26
CA GLN A 42 -9.94 -5.44 -21.89
C GLN A 42 -11.46 -5.59 -22.03
N SER A 43 -11.96 -6.80 -22.29
CA SER A 43 -13.39 -7.06 -22.45
C SER A 43 -14.22 -6.81 -21.19
N ILE A 44 -13.60 -6.87 -19.99
CA ILE A 44 -14.30 -6.61 -18.73
C ILE A 44 -14.34 -5.14 -18.35
N VAL A 45 -13.52 -4.26 -18.95
CA VAL A 45 -13.38 -2.86 -18.54
C VAL A 45 -14.70 -2.13 -18.57
N GLN A 46 -15.46 -2.28 -19.65
CA GLN A 46 -16.77 -1.63 -19.79
C GLN A 46 -17.74 -2.08 -18.69
N THR A 47 -17.81 -3.37 -18.42
CA THR A 47 -18.65 -3.93 -17.35
C THR A 47 -18.16 -3.45 -15.97
N ALA A 48 -16.86 -3.42 -15.75
CA ALA A 48 -16.29 -2.95 -14.49
C ALA A 48 -16.57 -1.46 -14.23
N LEU A 49 -16.57 -0.62 -15.26
CA LEU A 49 -16.83 0.81 -15.11
C LEU A 49 -18.32 1.16 -15.07
N GLY A 50 -19.14 0.46 -15.84
CA GLY A 50 -20.57 0.75 -15.98
C GLY A 50 -21.49 -0.13 -15.13
N GLY A 51 -21.00 -1.22 -14.56
CA GLY A 51 -21.76 -2.16 -13.75
C GLY A 51 -21.79 -1.83 -12.26
N HIS A 52 -22.24 -2.77 -11.46
CA HIS A 52 -22.24 -2.66 -10.00
C HIS A 52 -20.83 -2.43 -9.46
N GLN A 53 -20.69 -1.41 -8.63
CA GLN A 53 -19.41 -1.04 -8.02
C GLN A 53 -19.23 -1.77 -6.68
N SER A 54 -18.82 -3.03 -6.72
CA SER A 54 -18.67 -3.89 -5.53
C SER A 54 -17.68 -3.33 -4.49
N VAL A 55 -16.77 -2.46 -4.89
CA VAL A 55 -15.86 -1.78 -3.95
C VAL A 55 -16.62 -0.98 -2.90
N ASN A 56 -17.82 -0.46 -3.23
CA ASN A 56 -18.63 0.31 -2.30
C ASN A 56 -19.08 -0.52 -1.09
N ASP A 57 -19.27 -1.82 -1.26
CA ASP A 57 -19.67 -2.73 -0.18
C ASP A 57 -18.52 -2.98 0.81
N TYR A 58 -17.27 -2.79 0.36
CA TYR A 58 -16.09 -3.05 1.17
C TYR A 58 -15.60 -1.84 1.97
N ILE A 59 -15.93 -0.62 1.53
CA ILE A 59 -15.36 0.63 2.09
C ILE A 59 -16.29 1.38 3.03
N VAL A 60 -17.50 0.89 3.24
CA VAL A 60 -18.48 1.44 4.18
C VAL A 60 -18.37 0.76 5.56
N PRO A 61 -18.87 1.37 6.64
CA PRO A 61 -18.94 0.72 7.96
C PRO A 61 -19.57 -0.68 7.88
N GLY A 62 -18.90 -1.66 8.47
CA GLY A 62 -19.24 -3.07 8.34
C GLY A 62 -18.63 -3.76 7.12
N GLY A 63 -18.10 -3.02 6.15
CA GLY A 63 -17.40 -3.57 5.01
C GLY A 63 -15.98 -4.01 5.37
N ARG A 64 -15.52 -5.07 4.72
CA ARG A 64 -14.25 -5.74 5.05
C ARG A 64 -13.06 -4.80 5.08
N ILE A 65 -12.90 -3.94 4.07
CA ILE A 65 -11.73 -3.03 3.98
C ILE A 65 -11.82 -1.92 5.01
N TYR A 66 -13.05 -1.44 5.28
CA TYR A 66 -13.28 -0.45 6.31
C TYR A 66 -12.84 -1.00 7.68
N GLU A 67 -13.33 -2.16 8.09
CA GLU A 67 -13.01 -2.77 9.39
C GLU A 67 -11.52 -3.10 9.53
N GLN A 68 -10.90 -3.62 8.48
CA GLN A 68 -9.47 -3.91 8.47
C GLN A 68 -8.62 -2.63 8.59
N ARG A 69 -9.01 -1.55 7.91
CA ARG A 69 -8.36 -0.24 8.03
C ARG A 69 -8.47 0.32 9.45
N GLU A 70 -9.68 0.33 10.00
CA GLU A 70 -9.92 0.87 11.36
C GLU A 70 -9.08 0.12 12.38
N TYR A 71 -9.11 -1.20 12.31
CA TYR A 71 -8.34 -2.04 13.21
C TYR A 71 -6.83 -1.76 13.09
N VAL A 72 -6.27 -1.86 11.88
CA VAL A 72 -4.80 -1.73 11.68
C VAL A 72 -4.34 -0.32 12.04
N TYR A 73 -5.12 0.72 11.69
CA TYR A 73 -4.78 2.08 12.08
C TYR A 73 -4.69 2.22 13.60
N LYS A 74 -5.74 1.81 14.31
CA LYS A 74 -5.77 1.89 15.77
C LYS A 74 -4.65 1.05 16.40
N ALA A 75 -4.54 -0.21 16.01
CA ALA A 75 -3.62 -1.15 16.64
C ALA A 75 -2.14 -0.77 16.40
N LEU A 76 -1.80 -0.23 15.23
CA LEU A 76 -0.43 0.26 14.98
C LEU A 76 -0.13 1.57 15.73
N THR A 77 -1.08 2.51 15.77
CA THR A 77 -0.87 3.78 16.46
C THR A 77 -0.92 3.66 18.00
N ASP A 78 -1.47 2.57 18.53
CA ASP A 78 -1.40 2.24 19.95
C ASP A 78 0.00 1.73 20.36
N ILE A 79 0.87 1.35 19.41
CA ILE A 79 2.25 0.95 19.69
C ILE A 79 3.10 2.19 19.98
N PRO A 80 3.74 2.30 21.18
CA PRO A 80 4.56 3.45 21.53
C PRO A 80 5.75 3.65 20.57
N GLY A 81 5.78 4.75 19.86
CA GLY A 81 6.79 5.09 18.85
C GLY A 81 6.34 4.85 17.42
N ILE A 82 5.08 4.46 17.21
CA ILE A 82 4.45 4.43 15.89
C ILE A 82 3.40 5.54 15.80
N SER A 83 3.37 6.21 14.67
CA SER A 83 2.32 7.15 14.29
C SER A 83 1.93 6.94 12.83
N ALA A 84 0.73 7.32 12.45
CA ALA A 84 0.29 7.21 11.05
C ALA A 84 -0.77 8.24 10.73
N VAL A 85 -0.82 8.66 9.47
CA VAL A 85 -1.98 9.33 8.90
C VAL A 85 -2.98 8.25 8.52
N LYS A 86 -4.25 8.43 8.94
CA LYS A 86 -5.30 7.46 8.62
C LYS A 86 -5.56 7.45 7.12
N PRO A 87 -5.44 6.28 6.45
CA PRO A 87 -5.68 6.19 5.02
C PRO A 87 -7.13 6.53 4.67
N GLN A 88 -7.32 7.34 3.63
CA GLN A 88 -8.64 7.68 3.10
C GLN A 88 -9.00 6.88 1.84
N ALA A 89 -8.02 6.24 1.21
CA ALA A 89 -8.20 5.47 -0.02
C ALA A 89 -7.23 4.30 -0.07
N ALA A 90 -7.40 3.43 -1.06
CA ALA A 90 -6.61 2.23 -1.30
C ALA A 90 -6.65 1.25 -0.09
N PHE A 91 -5.61 0.47 0.09
CA PHE A 91 -5.48 -0.55 1.14
C PHE A 91 -4.05 -0.58 1.71
N TYR A 92 -3.40 0.58 1.69
CA TYR A 92 -2.04 0.77 2.20
C TYR A 92 -2.05 1.76 3.35
N MET A 93 -1.21 1.49 4.34
CA MET A 93 -0.86 2.43 5.40
C MET A 93 0.64 2.67 5.37
N PHE A 94 1.06 3.90 5.66
CA PHE A 94 2.47 4.30 5.66
C PHE A 94 2.84 4.86 7.05
N PRO A 95 3.00 3.98 8.05
CA PRO A 95 3.32 4.38 9.41
C PRO A 95 4.72 5.00 9.49
N LYS A 96 4.82 5.98 10.39
CA LYS A 96 6.08 6.56 10.82
C LYS A 96 6.54 5.88 12.11
N ILE A 97 7.82 5.54 12.18
CA ILE A 97 8.46 4.97 13.37
C ILE A 97 9.44 5.98 14.00
N ASP A 98 9.47 6.03 15.31
CA ASP A 98 10.42 6.87 16.06
C ASP A 98 11.85 6.28 15.94
N VAL A 99 12.61 6.83 15.01
CA VAL A 99 13.99 6.37 14.74
C VAL A 99 14.93 6.54 15.93
N LYS A 100 14.70 7.53 16.80
CA LYS A 100 15.52 7.73 18.01
C LYS A 100 15.24 6.67 19.06
N LYS A 101 13.95 6.39 19.28
CA LYS A 101 13.51 5.38 20.23
C LYS A 101 14.04 3.99 19.88
N PHE A 102 14.06 3.64 18.61
CA PHE A 102 14.46 2.31 18.12
C PHE A 102 15.87 2.27 17.52
N ASN A 103 16.62 3.38 17.59
CA ASN A 103 17.96 3.54 17.01
C ASN A 103 18.02 3.16 15.53
N ILE A 104 16.98 3.51 14.73
CA ILE A 104 16.91 3.13 13.32
C ILE A 104 17.73 4.11 12.49
N VAL A 105 18.74 3.60 11.78
CA VAL A 105 19.57 4.33 10.83
C VAL A 105 19.41 3.81 9.41
N ASN A 106 18.87 2.60 9.26
CA ASN A 106 18.63 1.95 7.98
C ASN A 106 17.28 1.21 8.03
N ASP A 107 16.31 1.68 7.22
CA ASP A 107 14.96 1.12 7.19
C ASP A 107 14.87 -0.23 6.47
N GLU A 108 15.78 -0.52 5.54
CA GLU A 108 15.87 -1.85 4.93
C GLU A 108 16.33 -2.89 5.95
N LYS A 109 17.35 -2.56 6.74
CA LYS A 109 17.81 -3.44 7.84
C LYS A 109 16.68 -3.67 8.85
N PHE A 110 15.92 -2.62 9.21
CA PHE A 110 14.76 -2.76 10.10
C PHE A 110 13.73 -3.75 9.53
N ALA A 111 13.41 -3.66 8.23
CA ALA A 111 12.48 -4.58 7.57
C ALA A 111 13.01 -6.02 7.54
N LEU A 112 14.31 -6.21 7.30
CA LEU A 112 14.95 -7.52 7.30
C LEU A 112 15.01 -8.13 8.71
N ASP A 113 15.34 -7.34 9.73
CA ASP A 113 15.37 -7.82 11.12
C ASP A 113 13.98 -8.28 11.58
N LEU A 114 12.92 -7.52 11.24
CA LEU A 114 11.53 -7.91 11.50
C LEU A 114 11.15 -9.20 10.76
N LEU A 115 11.56 -9.32 9.50
CA LEU A 115 11.31 -10.53 8.71
C LEU A 115 12.02 -11.75 9.30
N GLN A 116 13.27 -11.61 9.71
CA GLN A 116 14.05 -12.70 10.27
C GLN A 116 13.52 -13.18 11.62
N ASP A 117 13.14 -12.25 12.48
CA ASP A 117 12.66 -12.56 13.84
C ASP A 117 11.19 -13.02 13.84
N LYS A 118 10.29 -12.22 13.27
CA LYS A 118 8.83 -12.43 13.38
C LYS A 118 8.17 -13.04 12.15
N LYS A 119 8.93 -13.22 11.05
CA LYS A 119 8.39 -13.69 9.76
C LYS A 119 7.30 -12.74 9.22
N ILE A 120 7.44 -11.45 9.48
CA ILE A 120 6.56 -10.39 8.97
C ILE A 120 7.31 -9.60 7.92
N LEU A 121 6.78 -9.59 6.71
CA LEU A 121 7.32 -8.80 5.60
C LEU A 121 6.57 -7.46 5.52
N ILE A 122 7.33 -6.38 5.66
CA ILE A 122 6.92 -5.01 5.38
C ILE A 122 7.75 -4.46 4.22
N VAL A 123 7.36 -3.30 3.69
CA VAL A 123 8.19 -2.61 2.69
C VAL A 123 8.71 -1.33 3.31
N GLN A 124 10.02 -1.16 3.31
CA GLN A 124 10.71 0.02 3.83
C GLN A 124 10.37 1.28 3.02
N GLY A 125 10.41 2.45 3.67
CA GLY A 125 10.09 3.73 3.04
C GLY A 125 11.01 4.08 1.88
N SER A 126 12.31 3.77 2.00
CA SER A 126 13.31 3.99 0.95
C SER A 126 12.97 3.27 -0.35
N GLY A 127 12.26 2.15 -0.30
CA GLY A 127 11.71 1.46 -1.47
C GLY A 127 10.69 2.28 -2.27
N PHE A 128 10.19 3.39 -1.70
CA PHE A 128 9.32 4.39 -2.34
C PHE A 128 10.00 5.75 -2.52
N ASN A 129 11.33 5.79 -2.54
CA ASN A 129 12.13 7.02 -2.58
C ASN A 129 11.88 7.95 -1.38
N TRP A 130 11.41 7.45 -0.27
CA TRP A 130 11.33 8.21 0.97
C TRP A 130 12.73 8.44 1.53
N LYS A 131 13.06 9.69 1.87
CA LYS A 131 14.45 10.08 2.17
C LYS A 131 14.90 9.74 3.60
N GLN A 132 13.95 9.58 4.52
CA GLN A 132 14.25 9.32 5.92
C GLN A 132 13.99 7.85 6.24
N PRO A 133 14.77 7.20 7.12
CA PRO A 133 14.56 5.79 7.48
C PRO A 133 13.45 5.59 8.51
N ASP A 134 12.42 6.43 8.46
CA ASP A 134 11.38 6.57 9.49
C ASP A 134 9.99 6.12 9.04
N HIS A 135 9.85 5.52 7.86
CA HIS A 135 8.55 5.03 7.38
C HIS A 135 8.65 3.61 6.83
N PHE A 136 7.52 2.91 6.90
CA PHE A 136 7.35 1.61 6.26
C PHE A 136 5.90 1.45 5.78
N ARG A 137 5.67 0.59 4.79
CA ARG A 137 4.35 0.32 4.26
C ARG A 137 3.78 -0.97 4.82
N VAL A 138 2.54 -0.90 5.27
CA VAL A 138 1.70 -2.04 5.64
C VAL A 138 0.51 -2.14 4.70
N VAL A 139 0.13 -3.37 4.33
CA VAL A 139 -1.07 -3.68 3.54
C VAL A 139 -2.12 -4.28 4.46
N TYR A 140 -3.35 -3.72 4.47
CA TYR A 140 -4.44 -4.23 5.31
C TYR A 140 -5.49 -5.04 4.54
N LEU A 141 -5.05 -5.75 3.47
CA LEU A 141 -5.88 -6.68 2.71
C LEU A 141 -6.07 -8.06 3.33
N PRO A 142 -5.12 -8.63 4.11
CA PRO A 142 -5.33 -9.92 4.76
C PRO A 142 -6.55 -9.91 5.68
N ARG A 143 -7.08 -11.08 5.99
CA ARG A 143 -8.20 -11.21 6.93
C ARG A 143 -7.83 -10.64 8.29
N ILE A 144 -8.84 -10.20 9.04
CA ILE A 144 -8.65 -9.51 10.30
C ILE A 144 -7.85 -10.33 11.33
N GLU A 145 -7.99 -11.64 11.33
CA GLU A 145 -7.26 -12.55 12.22
C GLU A 145 -5.75 -12.51 11.93
N VAL A 146 -5.40 -12.55 10.64
CA VAL A 146 -3.99 -12.45 10.18
C VAL A 146 -3.41 -11.08 10.51
N LEU A 147 -4.20 -10.02 10.36
CA LEU A 147 -3.78 -8.66 10.71
C LEU A 147 -3.57 -8.51 12.22
N LYS A 148 -4.42 -9.13 13.06
CA LYS A 148 -4.26 -9.16 14.51
C LYS A 148 -2.95 -9.85 14.91
N GLU A 149 -2.68 -10.99 14.32
CA GLU A 149 -1.43 -11.72 14.56
C GLU A 149 -0.21 -10.89 14.11
N ALA A 150 -0.26 -10.32 12.91
CA ALA A 150 0.84 -9.53 12.37
C ALA A 150 1.15 -8.28 13.20
N VAL A 151 0.12 -7.51 13.58
CA VAL A 151 0.32 -6.31 14.42
C VAL A 151 0.80 -6.69 15.82
N GLY A 152 0.29 -7.78 16.39
CA GLY A 152 0.78 -8.33 17.66
C GLY A 152 2.28 -8.67 17.61
N LYS A 153 2.72 -9.33 16.53
CA LYS A 153 4.14 -9.65 16.31
C LYS A 153 5.00 -8.40 16.13
N ILE A 154 4.49 -7.38 15.42
CA ILE A 154 5.19 -6.08 15.27
C ILE A 154 5.32 -5.40 16.64
N SER A 155 4.25 -5.38 17.43
CA SER A 155 4.25 -4.80 18.77
C SER A 155 5.26 -5.51 19.69
N ASP A 156 5.27 -6.83 19.69
CA ASP A 156 6.21 -7.64 20.45
C ASP A 156 7.66 -7.37 20.03
N PHE A 157 7.93 -7.36 18.72
CA PHE A 157 9.26 -7.02 18.19
C PHE A 157 9.72 -5.63 18.66
N LEU A 158 8.87 -4.62 18.53
CA LEU A 158 9.21 -3.25 18.91
C LEU A 158 9.36 -3.06 20.45
N SER A 159 8.90 -3.98 21.26
CA SER A 159 9.07 -3.91 22.71
C SER A 159 10.54 -4.00 23.16
N TYR A 160 11.37 -4.72 22.42
CA TYR A 160 12.78 -4.94 22.73
C TYR A 160 13.74 -4.49 21.62
N TYR A 161 13.24 -4.24 20.41
CA TYR A 161 14.11 -3.94 19.27
C TYR A 161 14.86 -2.61 19.42
N ARG A 162 16.14 -2.69 19.12
CA ARG A 162 17.02 -1.56 18.85
C ARG A 162 17.95 -1.96 17.73
N GLN A 163 18.04 -1.13 16.69
CA GLN A 163 18.95 -1.42 15.59
C GLN A 163 20.39 -1.26 16.04
N GLY A 164 21.18 -2.31 15.87
CA GLY A 164 22.60 -2.37 16.19
C GLY A 164 23.48 -2.17 14.95
#